data_439184dffc48943ff1a0955701e2e963
#
_entry.id   439184dffc48943ff1a0955701e2e963
#
_cell.length_a   1.000
_cell.length_b   1.000
_cell.length_c   1.000
_cell.angle_alpha   90.00
_cell.angle_beta   90.00
_cell.angle_gamma   90.00
#
_symmetry.space_group_name_H-M   'P 1'
#
loop_
_entity.id
_entity.type
_entity.pdbx_description
1 polymer ?
#
loop_
_entity_poly.entity_id
_entity_poly.type
_entity_poly.pdbx_seq_one_letter_code
_entity_poly.pdbx_strand_id
1 'polypeptide(L)'
;MIDKSTNNGKPTTTRHEGESRHEKASDVMTASPQTVTEKQTIREVARLMVDKDCGALPVIGENGRKVIGMITDRDIVVRLVAEGKDPSSSKVSDAMSRNARTVGEDMPLNQVMELMSKEQVRRVPVVDRNGELVGIVALADLANQSGDDRKLGEAVSNISEPGGKHAQ
;
A
#
# COMPACT_ATOMS: atom_id res chain seq x y z
N MET A 1 -24.14 -41.72 -59.91
CA MET A 1 -23.13 -41.98 -58.87
C MET A 1 -22.90 -40.72 -58.13
N ILE A 2 -23.19 -40.73 -56.82
CA ILE A 2 -23.35 -39.58 -55.95
C ILE A 2 -22.02 -39.45 -55.20
N ASP A 3 -21.34 -38.31 -55.28
CA ASP A 3 -20.24 -38.06 -54.42
C ASP A 3 -20.62 -36.93 -53.42
N LYS A 4 -20.63 -37.30 -52.15
CA LYS A 4 -20.90 -36.43 -51.01
C LYS A 4 -19.57 -35.98 -50.39
N SER A 5 -19.14 -34.81 -50.71
CA SER A 5 -18.04 -34.18 -49.97
C SER A 5 -18.61 -33.35 -48.80
N THR A 6 -18.52 -33.89 -47.59
CA THR A 6 -18.86 -33.22 -46.36
C THR A 6 -17.72 -32.32 -45.95
N ASN A 7 -17.95 -31.01 -46.09
CA ASN A 7 -17.04 -29.99 -45.60
C ASN A 7 -17.26 -29.80 -44.06
N ASN A 8 -16.34 -30.32 -43.29
CA ASN A 8 -16.34 -30.22 -41.83
C ASN A 8 -15.72 -28.89 -41.41
N GLY A 9 -16.55 -27.84 -41.33
CA GLY A 9 -16.17 -26.53 -40.84
C GLY A 9 -15.86 -26.60 -39.32
N LYS A 10 -14.59 -26.56 -38.98
CA LYS A 10 -14.13 -26.34 -37.60
C LYS A 10 -14.57 -24.96 -37.17
N PRO A 11 -15.19 -24.80 -35.98
CA PRO A 11 -15.43 -23.46 -35.43
C PRO A 11 -14.08 -22.85 -35.02
N THR A 12 -13.72 -21.77 -35.68
CA THR A 12 -12.61 -20.90 -35.28
C THR A 12 -13.01 -20.25 -33.96
N THR A 13 -12.45 -20.75 -32.88
CA THR A 13 -12.53 -20.09 -31.57
C THR A 13 -11.74 -18.81 -31.67
N THR A 14 -12.43 -17.72 -31.86
CA THR A 14 -11.89 -16.36 -31.67
C THR A 14 -11.46 -16.24 -30.22
N ARG A 15 -10.17 -16.38 -29.96
CA ARG A 15 -9.59 -15.96 -28.69
C ARG A 15 -9.83 -14.45 -28.63
N HIS A 16 -10.76 -14.04 -27.80
CA HIS A 16 -10.78 -12.67 -27.31
C HIS A 16 -9.43 -12.46 -26.62
N GLU A 17 -8.54 -11.74 -27.29
CA GLU A 17 -7.39 -11.12 -26.66
C GLU A 17 -7.98 -10.20 -25.62
N GLY A 18 -7.93 -10.64 -24.34
CA GLY A 18 -8.35 -9.84 -23.22
C GLY A 18 -7.51 -8.58 -23.21
N GLU A 19 -8.14 -7.43 -23.39
CA GLU A 19 -7.57 -6.15 -23.03
C GLU A 19 -6.99 -6.33 -21.62
N SER A 20 -5.67 -6.24 -21.52
CA SER A 20 -4.96 -6.20 -20.27
C SER A 20 -5.47 -4.96 -19.52
N ARG A 21 -6.52 -5.13 -18.71
CA ARG A 21 -6.93 -4.10 -17.76
C ARG A 21 -5.71 -3.86 -16.90
N HIS A 22 -5.10 -2.70 -17.08
CA HIS A 22 -4.05 -2.25 -16.17
C HIS A 22 -4.71 -2.06 -14.81
N GLU A 23 -4.52 -3.04 -13.95
CA GLU A 23 -4.97 -2.97 -12.55
C GLU A 23 -4.36 -1.74 -11.90
N LYS A 24 -5.13 -1.05 -11.10
CA LYS A 24 -4.80 0.22 -10.48
C LYS A 24 -4.93 0.15 -8.95
N ALA A 25 -4.40 1.13 -8.27
CA ALA A 25 -4.36 1.18 -6.80
C ALA A 25 -5.75 0.93 -6.17
N SER A 26 -6.82 1.51 -6.73
CA SER A 26 -8.19 1.33 -6.22
C SER A 26 -8.71 -0.11 -6.33
N ASP A 27 -8.15 -0.94 -7.21
CA ASP A 27 -8.63 -2.32 -7.42
C ASP A 27 -8.14 -3.28 -6.32
N VAL A 28 -7.03 -2.91 -5.64
CA VAL A 28 -6.37 -3.77 -4.63
C VAL A 28 -6.29 -3.14 -3.24
N MET A 29 -6.54 -1.84 -3.10
CA MET A 29 -6.41 -1.15 -1.83
C MET A 29 -7.40 -1.65 -0.78
N THR A 30 -7.00 -1.64 0.48
CA THR A 30 -7.93 -1.65 1.60
C THR A 30 -8.57 -0.27 1.69
N ALA A 31 -9.87 -0.19 1.38
CA ALA A 31 -10.63 1.06 1.41
C ALA A 31 -10.89 1.55 2.84
N SER A 32 -11.00 2.86 3.02
CA SER A 32 -11.32 3.50 4.30
C SER A 32 -10.47 2.99 5.48
N PRO A 33 -9.13 3.02 5.38
CA PRO A 33 -8.25 2.53 6.43
C PRO A 33 -8.45 3.33 7.73
N GLN A 34 -8.12 2.70 8.84
CA GLN A 34 -8.04 3.42 10.12
C GLN A 34 -6.97 4.49 10.04
N THR A 35 -7.26 5.63 10.64
CA THR A 35 -6.37 6.79 10.65
C THR A 35 -6.16 7.29 12.07
N VAL A 36 -5.09 8.04 12.26
CA VAL A 36 -4.79 8.75 13.50
C VAL A 36 -4.44 10.20 13.19
N THR A 37 -4.52 11.06 14.21
CA THR A 37 -4.08 12.45 14.13
C THR A 37 -2.76 12.64 14.89
N GLU A 38 -2.02 13.69 14.58
CA GLU A 38 -0.73 13.96 15.23
C GLU A 38 -0.83 14.23 16.74
N LYS A 39 -2.02 14.58 17.26
CA LYS A 39 -2.25 14.89 18.67
C LYS A 39 -2.59 13.67 19.54
N GLN A 40 -2.97 12.54 18.94
CA GLN A 40 -3.24 11.32 19.68
C GLN A 40 -1.98 10.83 20.40
N THR A 41 -2.18 10.17 21.54
CA THR A 41 -1.05 9.57 22.28
C THR A 41 -0.59 8.28 21.59
N ILE A 42 0.68 7.97 21.75
CA ILE A 42 1.26 6.71 21.22
C ILE A 42 0.61 5.49 21.85
N ARG A 43 0.18 5.58 23.10
CA ARG A 43 -0.56 4.51 23.77
C ARG A 43 -1.90 4.21 23.10
N GLU A 44 -2.64 5.24 22.69
CA GLU A 44 -3.90 5.07 21.93
C GLU A 44 -3.64 4.43 20.56
N VAL A 45 -2.60 4.88 19.87
CA VAL A 45 -2.18 4.34 18.58
C VAL A 45 -1.77 2.88 18.69
N ALA A 46 -0.95 2.52 19.68
CA ALA A 46 -0.52 1.15 19.89
C ALA A 46 -1.73 0.21 20.18
N ARG A 47 -2.71 0.66 20.94
CA ARG A 47 -3.97 -0.09 21.17
C ARG A 47 -4.75 -0.26 19.87
N LEU A 48 -4.89 0.81 19.07
CA LEU A 48 -5.57 0.75 17.77
C LEU A 48 -4.87 -0.24 16.83
N MET A 49 -3.53 -0.28 16.82
CA MET A 49 -2.77 -1.26 16.04
C MET A 49 -3.08 -2.70 16.45
N VAL A 50 -3.18 -2.97 17.76
CA VAL A 50 -3.57 -4.28 18.28
C VAL A 50 -5.01 -4.63 17.89
N ASP A 51 -5.96 -3.71 18.13
CA ASP A 51 -7.39 -3.94 17.89
C ASP A 51 -7.71 -4.16 16.40
N LYS A 52 -6.90 -3.60 15.50
CA LYS A 52 -7.07 -3.68 14.05
C LYS A 52 -6.09 -4.62 13.36
N ASP A 53 -5.25 -5.31 14.12
CA ASP A 53 -4.21 -6.22 13.61
C ASP A 53 -3.36 -5.55 12.50
N CYS A 54 -2.87 -4.34 12.76
CA CYS A 54 -2.11 -3.57 11.78
C CYS A 54 -0.86 -2.93 12.41
N GLY A 55 0.25 -2.93 11.67
CA GLY A 55 1.52 -2.33 12.11
C GLY A 55 1.79 -0.94 11.52
N ALA A 56 0.83 -0.34 10.80
CA ALA A 56 1.01 1.00 10.22
C ALA A 56 -0.33 1.70 10.02
N LEU A 57 -0.36 2.99 10.32
CA LEU A 57 -1.55 3.83 10.22
C LEU A 57 -1.22 5.14 9.51
N PRO A 58 -2.05 5.58 8.56
CA PRO A 58 -1.97 6.93 8.01
C PRO A 58 -2.26 7.97 9.09
N VAL A 59 -1.45 9.02 9.12
CA VAL A 59 -1.68 10.20 9.96
C VAL A 59 -2.33 11.27 9.10
N ILE A 60 -3.50 11.75 9.50
CA ILE A 60 -4.26 12.78 8.81
C ILE A 60 -4.24 14.10 9.57
N GLY A 61 -4.37 15.18 8.82
CA GLY A 61 -4.51 16.52 9.39
C GLY A 61 -5.85 16.70 10.11
N GLU A 62 -5.92 17.64 11.05
CA GLU A 62 -7.11 17.89 11.87
C GLU A 62 -8.32 18.39 11.07
N ASN A 63 -8.09 19.08 9.97
CA ASN A 63 -9.13 19.74 9.18
C ASN A 63 -9.59 18.96 7.95
N GLY A 64 -9.34 17.65 7.91
CA GLY A 64 -9.73 16.85 6.75
C GLY A 64 -9.04 15.49 6.69
N ARG A 65 -9.19 14.81 5.55
CA ARG A 65 -8.62 13.49 5.29
C ARG A 65 -7.27 13.53 4.55
N LYS A 66 -6.60 14.67 4.56
CA LYS A 66 -5.28 14.80 3.91
C LYS A 66 -4.22 14.08 4.73
N VAL A 67 -3.47 13.21 4.06
CA VAL A 67 -2.36 12.48 4.67
C VAL A 67 -1.20 13.43 4.93
N ILE A 68 -0.77 13.55 6.19
CA ILE A 68 0.37 14.35 6.61
C ILE A 68 1.59 13.50 6.98
N GLY A 69 1.39 12.19 7.14
CA GLY A 69 2.45 11.25 7.46
C GLY A 69 1.95 9.82 7.64
N MET A 70 2.85 8.98 8.10
CA MET A 70 2.58 7.60 8.52
C MET A 70 3.19 7.37 9.89
N ILE A 71 2.59 6.48 10.67
CA ILE A 71 3.18 5.94 11.89
C ILE A 71 3.15 4.42 11.84
N THR A 72 4.27 3.81 12.22
CA THR A 72 4.44 2.35 12.27
C THR A 72 4.80 1.88 13.67
N ASP A 73 4.60 0.59 13.94
CA ASP A 73 5.09 -0.08 15.15
C ASP A 73 6.61 0.08 15.30
N ARG A 74 7.36 0.01 14.21
CA ARG A 74 8.81 0.27 14.20
C ARG A 74 9.14 1.70 14.61
N ASP A 75 8.40 2.71 14.13
CA ASP A 75 8.59 4.11 14.53
C ASP A 75 8.42 4.28 16.05
N ILE A 76 7.42 3.62 16.62
CA ILE A 76 7.16 3.63 18.06
C ILE A 76 8.35 3.03 18.82
N VAL A 77 8.82 1.86 18.39
CA VAL A 77 9.96 1.20 19.06
C VAL A 77 11.23 2.04 18.96
N VAL A 78 11.58 2.50 17.77
CA VAL A 78 12.86 3.17 17.51
C VAL A 78 12.89 4.60 18.07
N ARG A 79 11.79 5.35 17.95
CA ARG A 79 11.78 6.79 18.32
C ARG A 79 11.26 7.07 19.71
N LEU A 80 10.59 6.10 20.35
CA LEU A 80 10.09 6.25 21.72
C LEU A 80 10.73 5.25 22.69
N VAL A 81 10.55 3.94 22.44
CA VAL A 81 11.00 2.91 23.40
C VAL A 81 12.51 2.96 23.57
N ALA A 82 13.27 3.03 22.47
CA ALA A 82 14.73 3.13 22.51
C ALA A 82 15.22 4.41 23.19
N GLU A 83 14.44 5.50 23.13
CA GLU A 83 14.73 6.77 23.76
C GLU A 83 14.19 6.90 25.20
N GLY A 84 13.55 5.84 25.73
CA GLY A 84 12.99 5.84 27.08
C GLY A 84 11.82 6.79 27.30
N LYS A 85 11.11 7.18 26.24
CA LYS A 85 9.94 8.08 26.31
C LYS A 85 8.70 7.33 26.73
N ASP A 86 7.85 7.97 27.54
CA ASP A 86 6.58 7.38 27.97
C ASP A 86 5.51 7.49 26.86
N PRO A 87 4.98 6.34 26.37
CA PRO A 87 3.93 6.32 25.35
C PRO A 87 2.63 7.00 25.77
N SER A 88 2.37 7.14 27.07
CA SER A 88 1.14 7.75 27.59
C SER A 88 1.15 9.28 27.48
N SER A 89 2.32 9.90 27.49
CA SER A 89 2.51 11.34 27.35
C SER A 89 3.01 11.75 25.97
N SER A 90 3.68 10.86 25.25
CA SER A 90 4.18 11.11 23.89
C SER A 90 3.05 11.08 22.85
N LYS A 91 3.17 11.92 21.84
CA LYS A 91 2.17 12.05 20.76
C LYS A 91 2.64 11.43 19.46
N VAL A 92 1.70 11.19 18.55
CA VAL A 92 1.99 10.73 17.19
C VAL A 92 3.02 11.62 16.51
N SER A 93 2.92 12.96 16.69
CA SER A 93 3.88 13.93 16.16
C SER A 93 5.34 13.65 16.54
N ASP A 94 5.59 12.97 17.67
CA ASP A 94 6.93 12.69 18.20
C ASP A 94 7.58 11.45 17.55
N ALA A 95 6.76 10.60 16.92
CA ALA A 95 7.22 9.35 16.36
C ALA A 95 6.94 9.20 14.85
N MET A 96 5.93 9.88 14.30
CA MET A 96 5.52 9.71 12.91
C MET A 96 6.61 10.07 11.90
N SER A 97 6.57 9.45 10.75
CA SER A 97 7.28 9.88 9.56
C SER A 97 6.41 10.87 8.80
N ARG A 98 6.89 12.12 8.68
CA ARG A 98 6.17 13.19 7.96
C ARG A 98 6.35 13.06 6.45
N ASN A 99 5.47 13.73 5.69
CA ASN A 99 5.53 13.77 4.23
C ASN A 99 5.53 12.38 3.58
N ALA A 100 4.70 11.47 4.11
CA ALA A 100 4.52 10.15 3.52
C ALA A 100 4.16 10.26 2.04
N ARG A 101 4.77 9.43 1.21
CA ARG A 101 4.40 9.33 -0.20
C ARG A 101 3.01 8.75 -0.31
N THR A 102 2.21 9.35 -1.18
CA THR A 102 0.86 8.88 -1.52
C THR A 102 0.77 8.55 -3.01
N VAL A 103 -0.17 7.71 -3.37
CA VAL A 103 -0.49 7.39 -4.77
C VAL A 103 -1.95 7.75 -5.06
N GLY A 104 -2.23 8.13 -6.31
CA GLY A 104 -3.60 8.35 -6.75
C GLY A 104 -4.35 7.01 -6.91
N GLU A 105 -5.66 7.01 -6.70
CA GLU A 105 -6.51 5.83 -6.84
C GLU A 105 -6.45 5.19 -8.24
N ASP A 106 -6.16 6.00 -9.28
CA ASP A 106 -6.03 5.57 -10.67
C ASP A 106 -4.60 5.15 -11.06
N MET A 107 -3.64 5.17 -10.14
CA MET A 107 -2.25 4.83 -10.44
C MET A 107 -2.11 3.34 -10.76
N PRO A 108 -1.48 2.97 -11.92
CA PRO A 108 -1.21 1.57 -12.26
C PRO A 108 -0.35 0.85 -11.21
N LEU A 109 -0.65 -0.42 -10.94
CA LEU A 109 0.01 -1.19 -9.88
C LEU A 109 1.53 -1.33 -10.06
N ASN A 110 2.00 -1.41 -11.29
CA ASN A 110 3.43 -1.44 -11.57
C ASN A 110 4.14 -0.15 -11.09
N GLN A 111 3.51 1.01 -11.23
CA GLN A 111 4.05 2.28 -10.73
C GLN A 111 3.96 2.38 -9.20
N VAL A 112 2.90 1.83 -8.60
CA VAL A 112 2.80 1.72 -7.13
C VAL A 112 3.95 0.87 -6.58
N MET A 113 4.22 -0.28 -7.20
CA MET A 113 5.32 -1.18 -6.83
C MET A 113 6.69 -0.51 -6.97
N GLU A 114 6.91 0.21 -8.08
CA GLU A 114 8.15 0.97 -8.32
C GLU A 114 8.36 2.05 -7.25
N LEU A 115 7.31 2.78 -6.90
CA LEU A 115 7.36 3.78 -5.83
C LEU A 115 7.68 3.15 -4.48
N MET A 116 7.03 2.03 -4.12
CA MET A 116 7.30 1.30 -2.88
C MET A 116 8.76 0.83 -2.81
N SER A 117 9.27 0.29 -3.91
CA SER A 117 10.67 -0.16 -4.02
C SER A 117 11.65 1.01 -3.86
N LYS A 118 11.43 2.12 -4.57
CA LYS A 118 12.26 3.32 -4.51
C LYS A 118 12.29 3.99 -3.15
N GLU A 119 11.14 4.09 -2.50
CA GLU A 119 10.99 4.72 -1.18
C GLU A 119 11.23 3.72 -0.03
N GLN A 120 11.43 2.44 -0.35
CA GLN A 120 11.64 1.33 0.61
C GLN A 120 10.53 1.22 1.65
N VAL A 121 9.27 1.38 1.20
CA VAL A 121 8.09 1.31 2.05
C VAL A 121 7.24 0.10 1.69
N ARG A 122 6.63 -0.54 2.69
CA ARG A 122 5.76 -1.71 2.52
C ARG A 122 4.28 -1.35 2.41
N ARG A 123 3.92 -0.09 2.64
CA ARG A 123 2.55 0.42 2.55
C ARG A 123 2.56 1.85 2.03
N VAL A 124 1.54 2.16 1.23
CA VAL A 124 1.38 3.49 0.62
C VAL A 124 -0.08 3.91 0.75
N PRO A 125 -0.38 5.07 1.33
CA PRO A 125 -1.73 5.64 1.31
C PRO A 125 -2.17 5.96 -0.11
N VAL A 126 -3.44 5.69 -0.40
CA VAL A 126 -4.11 6.02 -1.66
C VAL A 126 -5.01 7.23 -1.45
N VAL A 127 -4.89 8.19 -2.34
CA VAL A 127 -5.68 9.43 -2.28
C VAL A 127 -6.52 9.61 -3.54
N ASP A 128 -7.62 10.30 -3.39
CA ASP A 128 -8.48 10.73 -4.49
C ASP A 128 -7.90 11.97 -5.20
N ARG A 129 -8.66 12.51 -6.17
CA ARG A 129 -8.29 13.71 -6.94
C ARG A 129 -8.21 14.98 -6.11
N ASN A 130 -8.83 15.01 -4.92
CA ASN A 130 -8.76 16.12 -3.98
C ASN A 130 -7.56 15.98 -3.01
N GLY A 131 -6.82 14.86 -3.09
CA GLY A 131 -5.73 14.53 -2.19
C GLY A 131 -6.21 14.01 -0.83
N GLU A 132 -7.47 13.54 -0.73
CA GLU A 132 -8.03 12.95 0.47
C GLU A 132 -7.79 11.44 0.49
N LEU A 133 -7.52 10.90 1.69
CA LEU A 133 -7.28 9.48 1.90
C LEU A 133 -8.53 8.65 1.59
N VAL A 134 -8.40 7.72 0.64
CA VAL A 134 -9.46 6.78 0.26
C VAL A 134 -9.09 5.32 0.54
N GLY A 135 -7.80 5.00 0.62
CA GLY A 135 -7.33 3.63 0.81
C GLY A 135 -5.88 3.54 1.26
N ILE A 136 -5.43 2.33 1.43
CA ILE A 136 -4.02 1.97 1.64
C ILE A 136 -3.70 0.71 0.86
N VAL A 137 -2.57 0.68 0.16
CA VAL A 137 -2.04 -0.51 -0.52
C VAL A 137 -0.85 -1.02 0.26
N ALA A 138 -0.85 -2.31 0.57
CA ALA A 138 0.30 -3.02 1.14
C ALA A 138 1.03 -3.81 0.05
N LEU A 139 2.32 -4.07 0.27
CA LEU A 139 3.12 -4.90 -0.64
C LEU A 139 2.51 -6.31 -0.81
N ALA A 140 1.88 -6.85 0.24
CA ALA A 140 1.19 -8.13 0.20
C ALA A 140 -0.03 -8.12 -0.76
N ASP A 141 -0.73 -6.98 -0.89
CA ASP A 141 -1.87 -6.84 -1.79
C ASP A 141 -1.41 -6.93 -3.24
N LEU A 142 -0.24 -6.35 -3.54
CA LEU A 142 0.38 -6.42 -4.87
C LEU A 142 0.88 -7.83 -5.19
N ALA A 143 1.34 -8.58 -4.19
CA ALA A 143 1.81 -9.96 -4.36
C ALA A 143 0.69 -10.89 -4.83
N ASN A 144 -0.52 -10.70 -4.34
CA ASN A 144 -1.66 -11.54 -4.66
C ASN A 144 -2.24 -11.28 -6.06
N GLN A 145 -1.93 -10.12 -6.66
CA GLN A 145 -2.50 -9.68 -7.93
C GLN A 145 -1.49 -9.71 -9.08
N SER A 146 -0.19 -9.61 -8.79
CA SER A 146 0.84 -9.60 -9.84
C SER A 146 1.10 -11.02 -10.33
N GLY A 147 0.73 -11.31 -11.59
CA GLY A 147 1.18 -12.51 -12.29
C GLY A 147 2.67 -12.52 -12.67
N ASP A 148 3.45 -11.52 -12.21
CA ASP A 148 4.89 -11.36 -12.48
C ASP A 148 5.70 -11.51 -11.18
N ASP A 149 5.90 -12.78 -10.78
CA ASP A 149 6.65 -13.17 -9.58
C ASP A 149 8.07 -12.57 -9.53
N ARG A 150 8.67 -12.29 -10.69
CA ARG A 150 10.02 -11.75 -10.75
C ARG A 150 10.06 -10.29 -10.30
N LYS A 151 9.16 -9.44 -10.81
CA LYS A 151 9.09 -8.02 -10.40
C LYS A 151 8.74 -7.88 -8.93
N LEU A 152 7.85 -8.75 -8.46
CA LEU A 152 7.53 -8.81 -7.03
C LEU A 152 8.75 -9.19 -6.19
N GLY A 153 9.50 -10.22 -6.60
CA GLY A 153 10.72 -10.63 -5.92
C GLY A 153 11.78 -9.52 -5.86
N GLU A 154 11.97 -8.79 -6.95
CA GLU A 154 12.87 -7.62 -7.00
C GLU A 154 12.38 -6.50 -6.07
N ALA A 155 11.09 -6.19 -6.04
CA ALA A 155 10.53 -5.18 -5.14
C ALA A 155 10.69 -5.55 -3.67
N VAL A 156 10.40 -6.81 -3.31
CA VAL A 156 10.59 -7.34 -1.94
C VAL A 156 12.06 -7.26 -1.53
N SER A 157 12.98 -7.65 -2.42
CA SER A 157 14.43 -7.57 -2.16
C SER A 157 14.85 -6.14 -1.88
N ASN A 158 14.50 -5.20 -2.75
CA ASN A 158 14.87 -3.79 -2.62
C ASN A 158 14.30 -3.13 -1.35
N ILE A 159 13.05 -3.46 -0.97
CA ILE A 159 12.41 -2.95 0.25
C ILE A 159 13.06 -3.53 1.52
N SER A 160 13.64 -4.73 1.42
CA SER A 160 14.22 -5.47 2.54
C SER A 160 15.73 -5.24 2.71
N GLU A 161 16.37 -4.48 1.83
CA GLU A 161 17.80 -4.19 1.94
C GLU A 161 18.13 -3.45 3.24
N PRO A 162 19.16 -3.93 4.00
CA PRO A 162 19.62 -3.25 5.20
C PRO A 162 20.21 -1.87 4.86
N GLY A 163 19.86 -0.85 5.64
CA GLY A 163 20.41 0.51 5.48
C GLY A 163 19.56 1.46 4.65
N GLY A 164 18.32 1.10 4.34
CA GLY A 164 17.35 1.99 3.71
C GLY A 164 17.03 3.24 4.53
N LYS A 165 16.32 4.19 3.91
CA LYS A 165 15.98 5.52 4.46
C LYS A 165 15.27 5.52 5.84
N HIS A 166 14.89 4.34 6.32
CA HIS A 166 14.26 4.15 7.65
C HIS A 166 15.24 3.71 8.75
N ALA A 167 16.55 3.69 8.45
CA ALA A 167 17.60 3.33 9.42
C ALA A 167 18.14 4.55 10.21
N GLN A 168 17.58 5.75 10.02
CA GLN A 168 17.96 6.97 10.75
C GLN A 168 16.82 7.47 11.61
#